data_c288fcadc6f8da3a028a21e7a8382171
#
_entry.id   c288fcadc6f8da3a028a21e7a8382171
#
_cell.length_a   1.000
_cell.length_b   1.000
_cell.length_c   1.000
_cell.angle_alpha   90.00
_cell.angle_beta   90.00
_cell.angle_gamma   90.00
#
_symmetry.space_group_name_H-M   'P 1'
#
loop_
_entity.id
_entity.type
_entity.pdbx_description
1 polymer ?
#
loop_
_entity_poly.entity_id
_entity_poly.type
_entity_poly.pdbx_seq_one_letter_code
_entity_poly.pdbx_strand_id
1 'polypeptide(L)'
;MKPLFMWAGGKTRMIKKYAEHLPDTFDLYVEPFVGAGAMFVWAYQKNPKAKFVLNDSNESIMRIYAAVKDDVELFLDRLDALSDRYLSYDKPDRKTFYYALRHEHAYSYHMYTETEEAATLY
;
A
#
# COMPACT_ATOMS: atom_id res chain seq x y z
N MET A 1 7.38 -13.67 -1.59
CA MET A 1 7.03 -12.30 -2.01
C MET A 1 6.12 -11.69 -0.96
N LYS A 2 6.29 -10.41 -0.63
CA LYS A 2 5.45 -9.69 0.33
C LYS A 2 4.60 -8.65 -0.42
N PRO A 3 3.36 -8.39 0.00
CA PRO A 3 2.59 -7.25 -0.50
C PRO A 3 3.28 -5.94 -0.13
N LEU A 4 2.86 -4.82 -0.74
CA LEU A 4 3.45 -3.51 -0.47
C LEU A 4 3.27 -3.10 0.99
N PHE A 5 2.12 -3.43 1.58
CA PHE A 5 1.81 -3.15 2.99
C PHE A 5 0.87 -4.21 3.57
N MET A 6 0.64 -4.17 4.86
CA MET A 6 -0.28 -5.09 5.53
C MET A 6 -1.71 -4.58 5.45
N TRP A 7 -2.60 -5.39 4.86
CA TRP A 7 -4.02 -5.06 4.72
C TRP A 7 -4.91 -6.27 5.04
N ALA A 8 -6.06 -6.01 5.66
CA ALA A 8 -7.04 -7.06 5.96
C ALA A 8 -7.56 -7.69 4.66
N GLY A 9 -7.64 -9.03 4.62
CA GLY A 9 -8.08 -9.75 3.41
C GLY A 9 -7.00 -9.91 2.33
N GLY A 10 -5.73 -9.70 2.66
CA GLY A 10 -4.62 -9.85 1.72
C GLY A 10 -4.59 -11.21 1.01
N LYS A 11 -4.42 -11.20 -0.32
CA LYS A 11 -4.48 -12.38 -1.20
C LYS A 11 -3.21 -13.24 -1.20
N THR A 12 -2.21 -12.95 -0.37
CA THR A 12 -0.90 -13.63 -0.39
C THR A 12 -1.01 -15.16 -0.29
N ARG A 13 -1.93 -15.66 0.55
CA ARG A 13 -2.15 -17.11 0.73
C ARG A 13 -2.81 -17.76 -0.48
N MET A 14 -3.48 -16.97 -1.31
CA MET A 14 -4.23 -17.43 -2.48
C MET A 14 -3.43 -17.35 -3.78
N ILE A 15 -2.23 -16.73 -3.76
CA ILE A 15 -1.42 -16.51 -4.99
C ILE A 15 -1.22 -17.83 -5.74
N LYS A 16 -0.81 -18.90 -5.07
CA LYS A 16 -0.58 -20.20 -5.73
C LYS A 16 -1.83 -20.69 -6.45
N LYS A 17 -2.97 -20.61 -5.78
CA LYS A 17 -4.25 -21.06 -6.34
C LYS A 17 -4.70 -20.19 -7.51
N TYR A 18 -4.55 -18.88 -7.43
CA TYR A 18 -4.90 -17.98 -8.53
C TYR A 18 -3.93 -18.09 -9.70
N ALA A 19 -2.65 -18.30 -9.44
CA ALA A 19 -1.61 -18.44 -10.45
C ALA A 19 -1.87 -19.61 -11.41
N GLU A 20 -2.50 -20.69 -10.95
CA GLU A 20 -2.86 -21.86 -11.78
C GLU A 20 -3.91 -21.52 -12.85
N HIS A 21 -4.66 -20.43 -12.66
CA HIS A 21 -5.72 -19.97 -13.57
C HIS A 21 -5.33 -18.78 -14.44
N LEU A 22 -4.11 -18.27 -14.27
CA LEU A 22 -3.63 -17.11 -15.01
C LEU A 22 -2.68 -17.53 -16.13
N PRO A 23 -2.71 -16.84 -17.28
CA PRO A 23 -1.79 -17.12 -18.38
C PRO A 23 -0.34 -16.86 -17.95
N ASP A 24 0.60 -17.61 -18.54
CA ASP A 24 2.02 -17.42 -18.28
C ASP A 24 2.57 -16.11 -18.83
N THR A 25 1.96 -15.60 -19.90
CA THR A 25 2.30 -14.32 -20.53
C THR A 25 1.05 -13.48 -20.79
N PHE A 26 1.15 -12.18 -20.62
CA PHE A 26 0.08 -11.22 -20.88
C PHE A 26 0.66 -9.84 -21.17
N ASP A 27 -0.02 -9.04 -21.96
CA ASP A 27 0.37 -7.66 -22.28
C ASP A 27 -0.36 -6.64 -21.40
N LEU A 28 -1.49 -7.04 -20.81
CA LEU A 28 -2.31 -6.22 -19.95
C LEU A 28 -2.75 -7.02 -18.72
N TYR A 29 -2.53 -6.43 -17.54
CA TYR A 29 -3.05 -6.92 -16.26
C TYR A 29 -3.99 -5.88 -15.65
N VAL A 30 -5.19 -6.33 -15.27
CA VAL A 30 -6.20 -5.47 -14.64
C VAL A 30 -6.60 -6.08 -13.30
N GLU A 31 -6.45 -5.33 -12.22
CA GLU A 31 -6.86 -5.74 -10.87
C GLU A 31 -7.81 -4.70 -10.27
N PRO A 32 -9.15 -4.97 -10.30
CA PRO A 32 -10.17 -4.03 -9.80
C PRO A 32 -10.21 -3.90 -8.27
N PHE A 33 -9.64 -4.87 -7.53
CA PHE A 33 -9.62 -4.94 -6.07
C PHE A 33 -8.21 -5.23 -5.58
N VAL A 34 -7.29 -4.28 -5.81
CA VAL A 34 -5.86 -4.49 -5.63
C VAL A 34 -5.47 -4.67 -4.16
N GLY A 35 -6.12 -4.00 -3.23
CA GLY A 35 -5.76 -4.04 -1.81
C GLY A 35 -4.27 -3.75 -1.61
N ALA A 36 -3.57 -4.59 -0.84
CA ALA A 36 -2.13 -4.47 -0.62
C ALA A 36 -1.24 -4.94 -1.79
N GLY A 37 -1.82 -5.32 -2.93
CA GLY A 37 -1.09 -5.61 -4.17
C GLY A 37 -0.37 -6.96 -4.24
N ALA A 38 -0.77 -7.94 -3.46
CA ALA A 38 -0.11 -9.25 -3.48
C ALA A 38 -0.12 -9.91 -4.87
N MET A 39 -1.26 -9.85 -5.58
CA MET A 39 -1.39 -10.38 -6.93
C MET A 39 -0.70 -9.48 -7.96
N PHE A 40 -0.81 -8.17 -7.82
CA PHE A 40 -0.09 -7.20 -8.65
C PHE A 40 1.42 -7.45 -8.63
N VAL A 41 2.03 -7.56 -7.43
CA VAL A 41 3.47 -7.80 -7.31
C VAL A 41 3.86 -9.14 -7.94
N TRP A 42 3.05 -10.18 -7.78
CA TRP A 42 3.26 -11.46 -8.45
C TRP A 42 3.20 -11.33 -9.98
N ALA A 43 2.17 -10.68 -10.51
CA ALA A 43 1.98 -10.46 -11.94
C ALA A 43 3.12 -9.62 -12.55
N TYR A 44 3.54 -8.56 -11.86
CA TYR A 44 4.66 -7.71 -12.27
C TYR A 44 5.98 -8.49 -12.38
N GLN A 45 6.25 -9.39 -11.43
CA GLN A 45 7.47 -10.21 -11.49
C GLN A 45 7.45 -11.20 -12.65
N LYS A 46 6.27 -11.68 -13.07
CA LYS A 46 6.13 -12.54 -14.24
C LYS A 46 6.32 -11.80 -15.56
N ASN A 47 5.70 -10.65 -15.71
CA ASN A 47 5.69 -9.86 -16.93
C ASN A 47 5.89 -8.36 -16.65
N PRO A 48 7.11 -7.91 -16.30
CA PRO A 48 7.37 -6.53 -15.90
C PRO A 48 7.15 -5.50 -17.02
N LYS A 49 7.04 -5.96 -18.27
CA LYS A 49 6.78 -5.11 -19.45
C LYS A 49 5.29 -4.97 -19.79
N ALA A 50 4.42 -5.72 -19.13
CA ALA A 50 2.99 -5.60 -19.35
C ALA A 50 2.47 -4.24 -18.86
N LYS A 51 1.34 -3.81 -19.39
CA LYS A 51 0.60 -2.67 -18.87
C LYS A 51 -0.22 -3.12 -17.64
N PHE A 52 -0.16 -2.34 -16.57
CA PHE A 52 -0.90 -2.60 -15.34
C PHE A 52 -1.97 -1.54 -15.12
N VAL A 53 -3.19 -1.98 -14.82
CA VAL A 53 -4.31 -1.13 -14.42
C VAL A 53 -4.78 -1.62 -13.07
N LEU A 54 -4.58 -0.81 -12.05
CA LEU A 54 -4.91 -1.13 -10.66
C LEU A 54 -6.04 -0.24 -10.19
N ASN A 55 -6.99 -0.83 -9.45
CA ASN A 55 -8.07 -0.10 -8.82
C ASN A 55 -8.44 -0.73 -7.48
N ASP A 56 -9.00 0.08 -6.59
CA ASP A 56 -9.68 -0.35 -5.38
C ASP A 56 -10.81 0.65 -5.07
N SER A 57 -11.86 0.18 -4.41
CA SER A 57 -12.95 1.06 -3.95
C SER A 57 -12.54 1.94 -2.76
N ASN A 58 -11.46 1.58 -2.09
CA ASN A 58 -10.90 2.37 -0.99
C ASN A 58 -9.93 3.42 -1.55
N GLU A 59 -10.35 4.67 -1.56
CA GLU A 59 -9.54 5.79 -2.04
C GLU A 59 -8.20 5.92 -1.31
N SER A 60 -8.17 5.67 -0.01
CA SER A 60 -6.94 5.74 0.78
C SER A 60 -5.90 4.72 0.31
N ILE A 61 -6.31 3.51 -0.10
CA ILE A 61 -5.42 2.54 -0.73
C ILE A 61 -4.88 3.09 -2.07
N MET A 62 -5.75 3.66 -2.89
CA MET A 62 -5.35 4.20 -4.19
C MET A 62 -4.38 5.39 -4.05
N ARG A 63 -4.48 6.18 -2.99
CA ARG A 63 -3.52 7.25 -2.69
C ARG A 63 -2.12 6.74 -2.38
N ILE A 64 -1.98 5.58 -1.71
CA ILE A 64 -0.67 4.93 -1.52
C ILE A 64 -0.05 4.58 -2.88
N TYR A 65 -0.84 3.97 -3.79
CA TYR A 65 -0.34 3.63 -5.12
C TYR A 65 0.01 4.88 -5.94
N ALA A 66 -0.78 5.93 -5.86
CA ALA A 66 -0.50 7.21 -6.50
C ALA A 66 0.81 7.83 -5.97
N ALA A 67 0.97 7.92 -4.65
CA ALA A 67 2.18 8.46 -4.02
C ALA A 67 3.45 7.68 -4.45
N VAL A 68 3.40 6.35 -4.44
CA VAL A 68 4.52 5.51 -4.88
C VAL A 68 4.82 5.68 -6.38
N LYS A 69 3.79 5.87 -7.20
CA LYS A 69 3.94 6.04 -8.65
C LYS A 69 4.45 7.43 -9.02
N ASP A 70 3.93 8.47 -8.39
CA ASP A 70 4.10 9.85 -8.82
C ASP A 70 5.32 10.51 -8.16
N ASP A 71 5.60 10.22 -6.88
CA ASP A 71 6.76 10.74 -6.15
C ASP A 71 7.17 9.78 -5.01
N VAL A 72 7.83 8.68 -5.38
CA VAL A 72 8.27 7.67 -4.42
C VAL A 72 9.30 8.22 -3.42
N GLU A 73 10.14 9.16 -3.81
CA GLU A 73 11.17 9.72 -2.93
C GLU A 73 10.52 10.53 -1.82
N LEU A 74 9.61 11.44 -2.15
CA LEU A 74 8.86 12.19 -1.15
C LEU A 74 8.03 11.27 -0.24
N PHE A 75 7.42 10.23 -0.79
CA PHE A 75 6.68 9.24 -0.01
C PHE A 75 7.58 8.53 1.01
N LEU A 76 8.78 8.09 0.60
CA LEU A 76 9.74 7.42 1.47
C LEU A 76 10.29 8.38 2.54
N ASP A 77 10.61 9.63 2.20
CA ASP A 77 11.06 10.64 3.16
C ASP A 77 10.01 10.88 4.26
N ARG A 78 8.72 10.95 3.90
CA ARG A 78 7.62 11.11 4.86
C ARG A 78 7.45 9.87 5.74
N LEU A 79 7.58 8.69 5.15
CA LEU A 79 7.50 7.43 5.86
C LEU A 79 8.65 7.25 6.86
N ASP A 80 9.87 7.60 6.45
CA ASP A 80 11.05 7.56 7.32
C ASP A 80 10.93 8.54 8.49
N ALA A 81 10.48 9.76 8.25
CA ALA A 81 10.25 10.75 9.31
C ALA A 81 9.19 10.27 10.32
N LEU A 82 8.11 9.62 9.84
CA LEU A 82 7.07 9.04 10.69
C LEU A 82 7.60 7.84 11.48
N SER A 83 8.40 6.99 10.84
CA SER A 83 9.05 5.83 11.47
C SER A 83 10.02 6.27 12.57
N ASP A 84 10.86 7.24 12.31
CA ASP A 84 11.81 7.80 13.28
C ASP A 84 11.09 8.37 14.51
N ARG A 85 10.02 9.11 14.27
CA ARG A 85 9.17 9.63 15.35
C ARG A 85 8.54 8.50 16.17
N TYR A 86 8.00 7.47 15.53
CA TYR A 86 7.44 6.30 16.21
C TYR A 86 8.49 5.55 17.03
N LEU A 87 9.69 5.36 16.48
CA LEU A 87 10.78 4.63 17.13
C LEU A 87 11.43 5.42 18.26
N SER A 88 11.30 6.75 18.28
CA SER A 88 11.81 7.60 19.38
C SER A 88 11.04 7.39 20.70
N TYR A 89 9.83 6.87 20.66
CA TYR A 89 9.03 6.56 21.84
C TYR A 89 9.38 5.19 22.43
N ASP A 90 9.17 5.00 23.72
CA ASP A 90 9.18 3.68 24.35
C ASP A 90 7.93 2.85 23.96
N LYS A 91 7.88 1.56 24.33
CA LYS A 91 6.79 0.67 23.90
C LYS A 91 5.38 1.12 24.29
N PRO A 92 5.11 1.60 25.54
CA PRO A 92 3.78 2.10 25.91
C PRO A 92 3.39 3.33 25.08
N ASP A 93 4.31 4.27 24.89
CA ASP A 93 4.08 5.53 24.18
C ASP A 93 3.92 5.32 22.68
N ARG A 94 4.59 4.32 22.08
CA ARG A 94 4.35 3.90 20.69
C ARG A 94 2.89 3.51 20.45
N LYS A 95 2.31 2.79 21.39
CA LYS A 95 0.90 2.40 21.30
C LYS A 95 -0.02 3.63 21.33
N THR A 96 0.25 4.55 22.23
CA THR A 96 -0.49 5.81 22.35
C THR A 96 -0.35 6.65 21.08
N PHE A 97 0.86 6.81 20.57
CA PHE A 97 1.14 7.51 19.32
C PHE A 97 0.40 6.89 18.13
N TYR A 98 0.45 5.57 17.98
CA TYR A 98 -0.26 4.86 16.91
C TYR A 98 -1.78 5.12 16.93
N TYR A 99 -2.41 5.04 18.12
CA TYR A 99 -3.85 5.29 18.21
C TYR A 99 -4.22 6.75 18.01
N ALA A 100 -3.38 7.70 18.43
CA ALA A 100 -3.57 9.11 18.17
C ALA A 100 -3.52 9.41 16.65
N LEU A 101 -2.51 8.89 15.95
CA LEU A 101 -2.35 9.02 14.52
C LEU A 101 -3.52 8.42 13.74
N ARG A 102 -3.93 7.20 14.14
CA ARG A 102 -5.10 6.53 13.55
C ARG A 102 -6.40 7.32 13.74
N HIS A 103 -6.59 7.90 14.91
CA HIS A 103 -7.76 8.73 15.20
C HIS A 103 -7.73 10.01 14.36
N GLU A 104 -6.60 10.67 14.30
CA GLU A 104 -6.40 11.88 13.50
C GLU A 104 -6.68 11.61 12.03
N HIS A 105 -6.14 10.54 11.46
CA HIS A 105 -6.42 10.13 10.10
C HIS A 105 -7.93 9.90 9.86
N ALA A 106 -8.62 9.24 10.77
CA ALA A 106 -10.05 8.94 10.61
C ALA A 106 -10.95 10.18 10.60
N TYR A 107 -10.53 11.27 11.28
CA TYR A 107 -11.36 12.47 11.45
C TYR A 107 -10.88 13.70 10.67
N SER A 108 -9.61 13.70 10.23
CA SER A 108 -8.98 14.87 9.62
C SER A 108 -8.21 14.56 8.34
N TYR A 109 -8.36 13.37 7.75
CA TYR A 109 -7.57 12.92 6.61
C TYR A 109 -7.60 13.89 5.41
N HIS A 110 -8.70 14.61 5.19
CA HIS A 110 -8.84 15.59 4.12
C HIS A 110 -8.01 16.88 4.33
N MET A 111 -7.38 17.04 5.48
CA MET A 111 -6.47 18.17 5.78
C MET A 111 -5.01 17.85 5.40
N TYR A 112 -4.70 16.60 5.08
CA TYR A 112 -3.36 16.19 4.65
C TYR A 112 -3.20 16.34 3.14
N THR A 113 -1.96 16.52 2.69
CA THR A 113 -1.62 16.28 1.29
C THR A 113 -1.77 14.79 0.97
N GLU A 114 -1.99 14.45 -0.31
CA GLU A 114 -2.15 13.05 -0.74
C GLU A 114 -0.98 12.16 -0.31
N THR A 115 0.26 12.70 -0.36
CA THR A 115 1.47 11.98 0.04
C THR A 115 1.57 11.79 1.55
N GLU A 116 1.19 12.80 2.35
CA GLU A 116 1.17 12.70 3.82
C GLU A 116 0.12 11.70 4.29
N GLU A 117 -1.06 11.71 3.68
CA GLU A 117 -2.09 10.70 3.96
C GLU A 117 -1.61 9.30 3.61
N ALA A 118 -0.98 9.12 2.45
CA ALA A 118 -0.44 7.83 2.03
C ALA A 118 0.59 7.29 3.02
N ALA A 119 1.52 8.13 3.52
CA ALA A 119 2.51 7.75 4.51
C ALA A 119 1.88 7.37 5.88
N THR A 120 0.78 8.04 6.26
CA THR A 120 0.06 7.74 7.51
C THR A 120 -0.68 6.38 7.45
N LEU A 121 -1.12 5.98 6.26
CA LEU A 121 -1.82 4.72 6.02
C LEU A 121 -0.88 3.52 5.89
N TYR A 122 0.37 3.72 5.48
CA TYR A 122 1.36 2.67 5.28
C TYR A 122 1.82 2.04 6.60
#